data_d52d44e74f3de9cc585879e43b08f103
#
_entry.id   d52d44e74f3de9cc585879e43b08f103
#
_cell.length_a   1.000
_cell.length_b   1.000
_cell.length_c   1.000
_cell.angle_alpha   90.00
_cell.angle_beta   90.00
_cell.angle_gamma   90.00
#
_symmetry.space_group_name_H-M   'P 1'
#
loop_
_entity.id
_entity.type
_entity.pdbx_description
1 polymer ?
#
loop_
_entity_poly.entity_id
_entity_poly.type
_entity_poly.pdbx_seq_one_letter_code
_entity_poly.pdbx_strand_id
1 'polypeptide(L)'
;MKSHLALLLIFVLGFGFYSAYAHKTVTVEQYVIEVGWKEEPPLVGIQNAITFEFSQDEGGGVTTPVANSFRDLEATVKSGSLTKTLEILSDAKPGNYYAKIIPTKTGSLIIGLKGTLNGVPINQEIQIEDVESTDILAFPPSSSSSQDVGALKNAMSSLQKDVTEIKSKIGNVAGGNGIDLSKAYDFGVFGLALGTAGVILAVVAMVKRK
;
A
#
# COMPACT_ATOMS: atom_id res chain seq x y z
N MET A 1 -48.55 22.11 6.98
CA MET A 1 -47.35 21.71 7.71
C MET A 1 -47.19 20.18 7.88
N LYS A 2 -48.25 19.43 8.21
CA LYS A 2 -48.15 17.95 8.41
C LYS A 2 -47.82 17.17 7.12
N SER A 3 -48.29 17.63 5.95
CA SER A 3 -48.06 16.95 4.67
C SER A 3 -46.59 17.08 4.16
N HIS A 4 -45.94 18.22 4.40
CA HIS A 4 -44.52 18.40 4.01
C HIS A 4 -43.59 17.59 4.88
N LEU A 5 -43.94 17.38 6.17
CA LEU A 5 -43.16 16.53 7.07
C LEU A 5 -43.23 15.05 6.65
N ALA A 6 -44.40 14.59 6.21
CA ALA A 6 -44.57 13.23 5.69
C ALA A 6 -43.79 13.01 4.39
N LEU A 7 -43.74 14.01 3.50
CA LEU A 7 -43.00 13.96 2.24
C LEU A 7 -41.49 13.97 2.48
N LEU A 8 -41.02 14.74 3.46
CA LEU A 8 -39.60 14.75 3.89
C LEU A 8 -39.20 13.39 4.51
N LEU A 9 -40.09 12.79 5.30
CA LEU A 9 -39.83 11.48 5.91
C LEU A 9 -39.74 10.37 4.85
N ILE A 10 -40.64 10.40 3.84
CA ILE A 10 -40.59 9.45 2.70
C ILE A 10 -39.31 9.65 1.88
N PHE A 11 -38.84 10.89 1.69
CA PHE A 11 -37.62 11.21 0.98
C PHE A 11 -36.38 10.68 1.74
N VAL A 12 -36.35 10.85 3.06
CA VAL A 12 -35.23 10.33 3.91
C VAL A 12 -35.23 8.80 3.97
N LEU A 13 -36.43 8.15 3.99
CA LEU A 13 -36.53 6.68 3.93
C LEU A 13 -36.25 6.12 2.54
N GLY A 14 -36.39 6.91 1.48
CA GLY A 14 -36.14 6.53 0.08
C GLY A 14 -34.63 6.51 -0.28
N PHE A 15 -33.77 7.17 0.49
CA PHE A 15 -32.33 6.97 0.42
C PHE A 15 -31.98 5.66 1.14
N GLY A 16 -32.26 4.56 0.45
CA GLY A 16 -31.98 3.21 0.92
C GLY A 16 -30.55 3.11 1.44
N PHE A 17 -30.41 2.42 2.56
CA PHE A 17 -29.11 1.97 3.07
C PHE A 17 -28.50 1.06 2.01
N TYR A 18 -27.63 1.64 1.16
CA TYR A 18 -26.75 0.81 0.34
C TYR A 18 -25.78 0.13 1.30
N SER A 19 -25.94 -1.17 1.45
CA SER A 19 -24.93 -2.00 2.10
C SER A 19 -23.65 -1.87 1.27
N ALA A 20 -22.66 -1.17 1.77
CA ALA A 20 -21.32 -1.19 1.19
C ALA A 20 -20.76 -2.58 1.42
N TYR A 21 -20.86 -3.45 0.42
CA TYR A 21 -20.16 -4.73 0.42
C TYR A 21 -18.70 -4.43 0.09
N ALA A 22 -17.85 -4.47 1.07
CA ALA A 22 -16.41 -4.34 0.93
C ALA A 22 -15.80 -5.59 0.26
N HIS A 23 -16.42 -6.75 0.47
CA HIS A 23 -16.06 -8.00 -0.20
C HIS A 23 -16.69 -8.11 -1.60
N LYS A 24 -15.95 -8.69 -2.53
CA LYS A 24 -16.40 -8.95 -3.91
C LYS A 24 -16.84 -10.39 -4.06
N THR A 25 -18.04 -10.56 -4.56
CA THR A 25 -18.67 -11.87 -4.78
C THR A 25 -18.66 -12.20 -6.26
N VAL A 26 -18.22 -13.42 -6.60
CA VAL A 26 -18.27 -13.99 -7.95
C VAL A 26 -18.98 -15.33 -7.89
N THR A 27 -19.89 -15.57 -8.82
CA THR A 27 -20.60 -16.84 -8.95
C THR A 27 -20.08 -17.59 -10.17
N VAL A 28 -19.68 -18.85 -9.97
CA VAL A 28 -19.27 -19.76 -11.04
C VAL A 28 -20.08 -21.04 -10.90
N GLU A 29 -21.00 -21.26 -11.83
CA GLU A 29 -22.00 -22.33 -11.77
C GLU A 29 -22.76 -22.28 -10.44
N GLN A 30 -22.69 -23.34 -9.62
CA GLN A 30 -23.34 -23.41 -8.29
C GLN A 30 -22.46 -22.82 -7.17
N TYR A 31 -21.22 -22.42 -7.44
CA TYR A 31 -20.31 -21.91 -6.41
C TYR A 31 -20.35 -20.40 -6.32
N VAL A 32 -20.43 -19.90 -5.09
CA VAL A 32 -20.32 -18.49 -4.72
C VAL A 32 -18.98 -18.31 -4.03
N ILE A 33 -18.14 -17.45 -4.58
CA ILE A 33 -16.80 -17.15 -4.10
C ILE A 33 -16.79 -15.68 -3.67
N GLU A 34 -16.50 -15.45 -2.41
CA GLU A 34 -16.36 -14.10 -1.87
C GLU A 34 -14.90 -13.82 -1.52
N VAL A 35 -14.38 -12.68 -1.96
CA VAL A 35 -12.98 -12.27 -1.77
C VAL A 35 -12.93 -10.84 -1.27
N GLY A 36 -12.13 -10.58 -0.24
CA GLY A 36 -11.97 -9.25 0.31
C GLY A 36 -10.80 -9.14 1.28
N TRP A 37 -10.74 -8.03 2.01
CA TRP A 37 -9.78 -7.83 3.06
C TRP A 37 -10.33 -8.31 4.41
N LYS A 38 -9.44 -8.77 5.28
CA LYS A 38 -9.79 -9.14 6.64
C LYS A 38 -10.03 -7.93 7.53
N GLU A 39 -9.17 -6.93 7.38
CA GLU A 39 -9.24 -5.66 8.10
C GLU A 39 -9.46 -4.54 7.09
N GLU A 40 -10.48 -3.71 7.30
CA GLU A 40 -10.88 -2.62 6.42
C GLU A 40 -10.91 -1.28 7.16
N PRO A 41 -10.45 -0.20 6.50
CA PRO A 41 -9.79 -0.18 5.19
C PRO A 41 -8.38 -0.80 5.23
N PRO A 42 -7.94 -1.45 4.12
CA PRO A 42 -6.58 -1.97 4.03
C PRO A 42 -5.57 -0.83 3.92
N LEU A 43 -4.53 -0.85 4.76
CA LEU A 43 -3.56 0.24 4.86
C LEU A 43 -2.18 -0.16 4.38
N VAL A 44 -1.49 0.76 3.70
CA VAL A 44 -0.08 0.60 3.28
C VAL A 44 0.81 0.34 4.49
N GLY A 45 1.71 -0.66 4.38
CA GLY A 45 2.70 -0.99 5.40
C GLY A 45 2.14 -1.73 6.62
N ILE A 46 0.84 -1.92 6.70
CA ILE A 46 0.19 -2.66 7.78
C ILE A 46 -0.09 -4.09 7.33
N GLN A 47 0.24 -5.05 8.19
CA GLN A 47 -0.07 -6.45 7.92
C GLN A 47 -1.59 -6.66 7.91
N ASN A 48 -2.08 -7.30 6.88
CA ASN A 48 -3.48 -7.66 6.69
C ASN A 48 -3.58 -9.09 6.12
N ALA A 49 -4.77 -9.53 5.78
CA ALA A 49 -4.99 -10.76 5.04
C ALA A 49 -6.05 -10.57 3.96
N ILE A 50 -5.88 -11.26 2.85
CA ILE A 50 -6.93 -11.45 1.86
C ILE A 50 -7.74 -12.66 2.30
N THR A 51 -9.05 -12.51 2.40
CA THR A 51 -9.99 -13.57 2.81
C THR A 51 -10.70 -14.15 1.61
N PHE A 52 -11.02 -15.42 1.69
CA PHE A 52 -11.77 -16.16 0.70
C PHE A 52 -12.88 -16.94 1.42
N GLU A 53 -14.11 -16.80 0.98
CA GLU A 53 -15.22 -17.64 1.41
C GLU A 53 -15.79 -18.38 0.21
N PHE A 54 -15.86 -19.70 0.30
CA PHE A 54 -16.42 -20.58 -0.74
C PHE A 54 -17.67 -21.22 -0.21
N SER A 55 -18.77 -21.02 -0.93
CA SER A 55 -20.05 -21.65 -0.65
C SER A 55 -20.67 -22.19 -1.94
N GLN A 56 -21.56 -23.18 -1.79
CA GLN A 56 -22.37 -23.72 -2.85
C GLN A 56 -23.80 -23.26 -2.64
N ASP A 57 -24.42 -22.72 -3.67
CA ASP A 57 -25.83 -22.35 -3.68
C ASP A 57 -26.68 -23.62 -3.92
N GLU A 58 -27.48 -23.97 -2.93
CA GLU A 58 -28.40 -25.13 -2.98
C GLU A 58 -29.80 -24.71 -3.50
N GLY A 59 -29.95 -23.43 -3.89
CA GLY A 59 -31.21 -22.85 -4.28
C GLY A 59 -32.06 -22.37 -3.09
N GLY A 60 -33.03 -21.53 -3.39
CA GLY A 60 -33.90 -20.94 -2.36
C GLY A 60 -33.23 -20.03 -1.34
N GLY A 61 -32.02 -19.54 -1.61
CA GLY A 61 -31.24 -18.70 -0.71
C GLY A 61 -30.47 -19.48 0.36
N VAL A 62 -30.36 -20.79 0.24
CA VAL A 62 -29.56 -21.64 1.12
C VAL A 62 -28.18 -21.85 0.51
N THR A 63 -27.13 -21.59 1.29
CA THR A 63 -25.74 -21.83 0.90
C THR A 63 -25.05 -22.79 1.86
N THR A 64 -24.21 -23.67 1.35
CA THR A 64 -23.40 -24.58 2.15
C THR A 64 -21.91 -24.28 1.94
N PRO A 65 -21.08 -24.28 3.00
CA PRO A 65 -19.64 -24.00 2.88
C PRO A 65 -18.93 -25.14 2.12
N VAL A 66 -17.99 -24.77 1.22
CA VAL A 66 -17.17 -25.72 0.45
C VAL A 66 -15.82 -25.86 1.11
N ALA A 67 -15.60 -27.00 1.75
CA ALA A 67 -14.31 -27.32 2.36
C ALA A 67 -13.27 -27.79 1.33
N ASN A 68 -11.98 -27.66 1.65
CA ASN A 68 -10.84 -28.05 0.82
C ASN A 68 -10.81 -27.39 -0.57
N SER A 69 -11.34 -26.18 -0.69
CA SER A 69 -11.44 -25.44 -1.97
C SER A 69 -10.09 -25.20 -2.64
N PHE A 70 -9.02 -25.02 -1.86
CA PHE A 70 -7.67 -24.79 -2.39
C PHE A 70 -6.85 -26.08 -2.63
N ARG A 71 -7.47 -27.26 -2.67
CA ARG A 71 -6.74 -28.48 -3.00
C ARG A 71 -6.23 -28.47 -4.45
N ASP A 72 -7.08 -28.03 -5.39
CA ASP A 72 -6.81 -28.01 -6.83
C ASP A 72 -6.99 -26.59 -7.41
N LEU A 73 -6.97 -25.56 -6.54
CA LEU A 73 -7.13 -24.14 -6.87
C LEU A 73 -5.91 -23.35 -6.37
N GLU A 74 -5.40 -22.44 -7.18
CA GLU A 74 -4.32 -21.53 -6.84
C GLU A 74 -4.86 -20.09 -6.79
N ALA A 75 -4.38 -19.31 -5.83
CA ALA A 75 -4.64 -17.88 -5.75
C ALA A 75 -3.37 -17.07 -5.98
N THR A 76 -3.50 -15.99 -6.75
CA THR A 76 -2.45 -15.01 -6.99
C THR A 76 -2.94 -13.61 -6.67
N VAL A 77 -2.03 -12.70 -6.33
CA VAL A 77 -2.30 -11.26 -6.22
C VAL A 77 -1.48 -10.50 -7.25
N LYS A 78 -2.13 -9.56 -7.95
CA LYS A 78 -1.51 -8.67 -8.96
C LYS A 78 -1.58 -7.22 -8.48
N SER A 79 -0.47 -6.49 -8.68
CA SER A 79 -0.38 -5.04 -8.52
C SER A 79 0.35 -4.47 -9.74
N GLY A 80 -0.38 -3.85 -10.66
CA GLY A 80 0.16 -3.46 -11.97
C GLY A 80 0.69 -4.65 -12.74
N SER A 81 1.99 -4.68 -13.08
CA SER A 81 2.65 -5.78 -13.78
C SER A 81 3.22 -6.87 -12.85
N LEU A 82 3.19 -6.67 -11.55
CA LEU A 82 3.74 -7.62 -10.59
C LEU A 82 2.67 -8.63 -10.17
N THR A 83 3.04 -9.90 -10.11
CA THR A 83 2.17 -11.01 -9.65
C THR A 83 2.90 -11.82 -8.61
N LYS A 84 2.19 -12.24 -7.57
CA LYS A 84 2.68 -13.12 -6.51
C LYS A 84 1.65 -14.20 -6.22
N THR A 85 2.07 -15.46 -6.11
CA THR A 85 1.25 -16.55 -5.59
C THR A 85 1.04 -16.35 -4.09
N LEU A 86 -0.19 -16.55 -3.63
CA LEU A 86 -0.60 -16.41 -2.24
C LEU A 86 -0.40 -17.73 -1.49
N GLU A 87 0.14 -17.65 -0.28
CA GLU A 87 0.18 -18.77 0.65
C GLU A 87 -1.15 -18.83 1.40
N ILE A 88 -1.94 -19.86 1.11
CA ILE A 88 -3.30 -20.01 1.63
C ILE A 88 -3.28 -20.78 2.94
N LEU A 89 -3.95 -20.22 3.93
CA LEU A 89 -4.19 -20.81 5.24
C LEU A 89 -5.69 -21.05 5.43
N SER A 90 -6.04 -22.18 6.03
CA SER A 90 -7.44 -22.47 6.37
C SER A 90 -7.86 -21.69 7.62
N ASP A 91 -9.08 -21.19 7.61
CA ASP A 91 -9.72 -20.64 8.80
C ASP A 91 -10.38 -21.77 9.62
N ALA A 92 -10.77 -21.47 10.86
CA ALA A 92 -11.54 -22.41 11.69
C ALA A 92 -12.96 -22.66 11.17
N LYS A 93 -13.53 -21.68 10.43
CA LYS A 93 -14.84 -21.79 9.79
C LYS A 93 -14.69 -22.56 8.48
N PRO A 94 -15.43 -23.65 8.26
CA PRO A 94 -15.39 -24.38 7.00
C PRO A 94 -15.69 -23.48 5.79
N GLY A 95 -14.98 -23.70 4.67
CA GLY A 95 -15.12 -22.89 3.46
C GLY A 95 -14.41 -21.54 3.50
N ASN A 96 -13.84 -21.16 4.64
CA ASN A 96 -13.12 -19.90 4.80
C ASN A 96 -11.60 -20.13 4.79
N TYR A 97 -10.90 -19.24 4.07
CA TYR A 97 -9.43 -19.26 3.93
C TYR A 97 -8.91 -17.83 3.96
N TYR A 98 -7.62 -17.70 4.21
CA TYR A 98 -6.96 -16.40 4.18
C TYR A 98 -5.50 -16.50 3.75
N ALA A 99 -4.97 -15.42 3.20
CA ALA A 99 -3.57 -15.27 2.87
C ALA A 99 -3.02 -13.99 3.49
N LYS A 100 -1.97 -14.11 4.32
CA LYS A 100 -1.34 -12.94 4.95
C LYS A 100 -0.53 -12.15 3.94
N ILE A 101 -0.67 -10.82 3.99
CA ILE A 101 0.02 -9.90 3.09
C ILE A 101 0.28 -8.56 3.80
N ILE A 102 1.35 -7.88 3.39
CA ILE A 102 1.61 -6.48 3.73
C ILE A 102 1.58 -5.70 2.42
N PRO A 103 0.53 -4.93 2.13
CA PRO A 103 0.51 -4.06 0.96
C PRO A 103 1.54 -2.95 1.13
N THR A 104 2.38 -2.73 0.11
CA THR A 104 3.48 -1.75 0.17
C THR A 104 3.21 -0.50 -0.66
N LYS A 105 2.09 -0.45 -1.36
CA LYS A 105 1.64 0.68 -2.19
C LYS A 105 0.14 0.83 -2.07
N THR A 106 -0.34 2.07 -2.20
CA THR A 106 -1.76 2.39 -2.33
C THR A 106 -2.30 1.95 -3.71
N GLY A 107 -3.62 1.80 -3.79
CA GLY A 107 -4.35 1.48 -5.02
C GLY A 107 -4.82 0.03 -5.09
N SER A 108 -5.38 -0.33 -6.26
CA SER A 108 -6.08 -1.59 -6.48
C SER A 108 -5.16 -2.80 -6.53
N LEU A 109 -5.63 -3.89 -5.93
CA LEU A 109 -5.09 -5.24 -6.12
C LEU A 109 -6.12 -6.10 -6.85
N ILE A 110 -5.63 -6.99 -7.70
CA ILE A 110 -6.45 -7.97 -8.41
C ILE A 110 -6.07 -9.36 -7.92
N ILE A 111 -7.06 -10.11 -7.48
CA ILE A 111 -6.90 -11.51 -7.04
C ILE A 111 -7.25 -12.42 -8.21
N GLY A 112 -6.29 -13.22 -8.63
CA GLY A 112 -6.49 -14.28 -9.62
C GLY A 112 -6.76 -15.59 -8.94
N LEU A 113 -7.84 -16.28 -9.31
CA LEU A 113 -8.17 -17.64 -8.91
C LEU A 113 -8.12 -18.54 -10.13
N LYS A 114 -7.30 -19.60 -10.12
CA LYS A 114 -7.12 -20.49 -11.25
C LYS A 114 -7.00 -21.94 -10.81
N GLY A 115 -7.73 -22.83 -11.47
CA GLY A 115 -7.71 -24.27 -11.19
C GLY A 115 -9.09 -24.89 -11.29
N THR A 116 -9.41 -25.82 -10.39
CA THR A 116 -10.73 -26.46 -10.33
C THR A 116 -11.26 -26.48 -8.90
N LEU A 117 -12.55 -26.30 -8.76
CA LEU A 117 -13.29 -26.42 -7.50
C LEU A 117 -14.27 -27.59 -7.63
N ASN A 118 -13.95 -28.74 -6.99
CA ASN A 118 -14.71 -29.97 -7.10
C ASN A 118 -15.01 -30.38 -8.56
N GLY A 119 -14.02 -30.19 -9.47
CA GLY A 119 -14.14 -30.54 -10.89
C GLY A 119 -14.68 -29.39 -11.78
N VAL A 120 -15.21 -28.30 -11.21
CA VAL A 120 -15.63 -27.13 -11.96
C VAL A 120 -14.42 -26.22 -12.24
N PRO A 121 -14.14 -25.85 -13.50
CA PRO A 121 -13.02 -24.97 -13.83
C PRO A 121 -13.25 -23.56 -13.28
N ILE A 122 -12.28 -23.02 -12.55
CA ILE A 122 -12.26 -21.66 -12.05
C ILE A 122 -11.14 -20.88 -12.74
N ASN A 123 -11.47 -19.75 -13.32
CA ASN A 123 -10.51 -18.80 -13.89
C ASN A 123 -11.10 -17.39 -13.74
N GLN A 124 -10.88 -16.78 -12.57
CA GLN A 124 -11.46 -15.50 -12.21
C GLN A 124 -10.37 -14.49 -11.86
N GLU A 125 -10.57 -13.23 -12.26
CA GLU A 125 -9.80 -12.07 -11.80
C GLU A 125 -10.75 -11.12 -11.07
N ILE A 126 -10.49 -10.89 -9.78
CA ILE A 126 -11.38 -10.17 -8.86
C ILE A 126 -10.62 -8.98 -8.33
N GLN A 127 -11.04 -7.77 -8.67
CA GLN A 127 -10.50 -6.55 -8.07
C GLN A 127 -11.12 -6.36 -6.69
N ILE A 128 -10.28 -6.31 -5.67
CA ILE A 128 -10.68 -6.03 -4.29
C ILE A 128 -10.54 -4.54 -3.97
N GLU A 129 -11.00 -4.13 -2.78
CA GLU A 129 -10.94 -2.75 -2.32
C GLU A 129 -9.51 -2.20 -2.33
N ASP A 130 -9.39 -0.90 -2.65
CA ASP A 130 -8.11 -0.21 -2.80
C ASP A 130 -7.39 -0.09 -1.45
N VAL A 131 -6.08 -0.29 -1.51
CA VAL A 131 -5.19 -0.04 -0.36
C VAL A 131 -5.04 1.46 -0.16
N GLU A 132 -5.32 1.92 1.05
CA GLU A 132 -5.31 3.32 1.44
C GLU A 132 -3.99 3.73 2.13
N SER A 133 -3.73 5.05 2.17
CA SER A 133 -2.66 5.60 2.99
C SER A 133 -2.99 5.50 4.48
N THR A 134 -1.97 5.26 5.32
CA THR A 134 -2.13 5.32 6.78
C THR A 134 -2.56 6.69 7.29
N ASP A 135 -2.42 7.75 6.48
CA ASP A 135 -2.80 9.11 6.84
C ASP A 135 -4.29 9.26 7.15
N ILE A 136 -5.15 8.40 6.55
CA ILE A 136 -6.61 8.43 6.79
C ILE A 136 -7.00 8.09 8.24
N LEU A 137 -6.15 7.33 8.94
CA LEU A 137 -6.36 6.95 10.35
C LEU A 137 -5.33 7.59 11.29
N ALA A 138 -4.37 8.39 10.76
CA ALA A 138 -3.33 8.98 11.58
C ALA A 138 -3.88 10.09 12.52
N PHE A 139 -3.59 9.97 13.82
CA PHE A 139 -3.89 11.00 14.80
C PHE A 139 -2.73 11.13 15.83
N PRO A 140 -2.24 12.35 16.12
CA PRO A 140 -2.49 13.58 15.37
C PRO A 140 -2.06 13.43 13.91
N PRO A 141 -2.66 14.20 12.97
CA PRO A 141 -2.28 14.10 11.56
C PRO A 141 -0.79 14.38 11.41
N SER A 142 -0.09 13.49 10.71
CA SER A 142 1.32 13.69 10.39
C SER A 142 1.43 14.96 9.54
N SER A 143 2.18 15.97 10.03
CA SER A 143 2.56 17.11 9.21
C SER A 143 3.26 16.54 7.96
N SER A 144 2.59 16.68 6.84
CA SER A 144 2.87 15.99 5.58
C SER A 144 4.37 15.83 5.29
N SER A 145 4.82 14.60 5.16
CA SER A 145 6.16 14.20 4.68
C SER A 145 6.56 14.88 3.34
N SER A 146 5.61 15.48 2.62
CA SER A 146 5.85 16.28 1.42
C SER A 146 6.63 17.58 1.70
N GLN A 147 6.47 18.20 2.87
CA GLN A 147 7.27 19.39 3.25
C GLN A 147 8.70 18.99 3.59
N ASP A 148 8.90 17.87 4.29
CA ASP A 148 10.23 17.38 4.66
C ASP A 148 11.00 16.89 3.44
N VAL A 149 10.34 16.19 2.50
CA VAL A 149 10.93 15.78 1.23
C VAL A 149 11.22 16.99 0.34
N GLY A 150 10.36 18.03 0.35
CA GLY A 150 10.59 19.29 -0.35
C GLY A 150 11.78 20.05 0.24
N ALA A 151 11.88 20.13 1.56
CA ALA A 151 12.99 20.76 2.26
C ALA A 151 14.31 20.02 2.02
N LEU A 152 14.28 18.68 2.05
CA LEU A 152 15.46 17.84 1.75
C LEU A 152 15.90 17.98 0.29
N LYS A 153 14.97 18.00 -0.67
CA LYS A 153 15.25 18.22 -2.08
C LYS A 153 15.86 19.61 -2.33
N ASN A 154 15.35 20.63 -1.66
CA ASN A 154 15.87 21.99 -1.74
C ASN A 154 17.28 22.08 -1.11
N ALA A 155 17.51 21.44 0.02
CA ALA A 155 18.81 21.36 0.66
C ALA A 155 19.85 20.62 -0.20
N MET A 156 19.46 19.48 -0.83
CA MET A 156 20.33 18.78 -1.79
C MET A 156 20.66 19.62 -3.02
N SER A 157 19.68 20.37 -3.55
CA SER A 157 19.88 21.26 -4.70
C SER A 157 20.83 22.40 -4.36
N SER A 158 20.71 22.97 -3.15
CA SER A 158 21.62 24.02 -2.64
C SER A 158 23.04 23.47 -2.49
N LEU A 159 23.20 22.32 -1.85
CA LEU A 159 24.50 21.66 -1.71
C LEU A 159 25.17 21.36 -3.07
N GLN A 160 24.37 20.92 -4.05
CA GLN A 160 24.87 20.63 -5.39
C GLN A 160 25.35 21.91 -6.10
N LYS A 161 24.67 23.03 -5.87
CA LYS A 161 25.05 24.36 -6.36
C LYS A 161 26.34 24.84 -5.69
N ASP A 162 26.45 24.71 -4.37
CA ASP A 162 27.62 25.10 -3.59
C ASP A 162 28.87 24.27 -3.99
N VAL A 163 28.70 22.96 -4.18
CA VAL A 163 29.79 22.08 -4.68
C VAL A 163 30.26 22.50 -6.08
N THR A 164 29.32 22.89 -6.96
CA THR A 164 29.65 23.36 -8.32
C THR A 164 30.38 24.68 -8.28
N GLU A 165 29.96 25.61 -7.38
CA GLU A 165 30.63 26.89 -7.19
C GLU A 165 32.03 26.73 -6.59
N ILE A 166 32.20 25.88 -5.60
CA ILE A 166 33.50 25.53 -5.03
C ILE A 166 34.40 24.93 -6.11
N LYS A 167 33.89 23.99 -6.91
CA LYS A 167 34.63 23.37 -8.03
C LYS A 167 35.07 24.40 -9.07
N SER A 168 34.22 25.38 -9.39
CA SER A 168 34.56 26.45 -10.35
C SER A 168 35.62 27.40 -9.77
N LYS A 169 35.56 27.72 -8.47
CA LYS A 169 36.55 28.58 -7.79
C LYS A 169 37.92 27.88 -7.66
N ILE A 170 37.94 26.57 -7.38
CA ILE A 170 39.16 25.75 -7.32
C ILE A 170 39.77 25.63 -8.72
N GLY A 171 38.94 25.45 -9.77
CA GLY A 171 39.44 25.40 -11.16
C GLY A 171 40.12 26.69 -11.65
N ASN A 172 39.71 27.85 -11.11
CA ASN A 172 40.29 29.16 -11.45
C ASN A 172 41.58 29.48 -10.65
N VAL A 173 41.82 28.79 -9.54
CA VAL A 173 43.08 28.97 -8.74
C VAL A 173 44.25 28.16 -9.32
N ALA A 174 44.01 27.24 -10.22
CA ALA A 174 45.04 26.40 -10.88
C ALA A 174 45.94 27.17 -11.86
N GLY A 175 45.72 28.49 -12.08
CA GLY A 175 46.48 29.33 -13.00
C GLY A 175 47.52 30.28 -12.37
N GLY A 176 47.71 30.29 -11.05
CA GLY A 176 48.64 31.26 -10.41
C GLY A 176 49.39 30.71 -9.21
N ASN A 177 50.71 30.63 -9.34
CA ASN A 177 51.75 30.46 -8.33
C ASN A 177 51.49 29.66 -7.05
N GLY A 178 51.99 28.41 -7.06
CA GLY A 178 52.77 27.86 -5.91
C GLY A 178 52.05 27.53 -4.62
N ILE A 179 50.76 27.20 -4.61
CA ILE A 179 50.10 26.62 -3.46
C ILE A 179 49.97 25.11 -3.71
N ASP A 180 50.42 24.31 -2.74
CA ASP A 180 50.37 22.84 -2.79
C ASP A 180 48.87 22.40 -2.84
N LEU A 181 48.34 22.30 -4.07
CA LEU A 181 46.94 21.98 -4.35
C LEU A 181 46.50 20.64 -3.77
N SER A 182 47.45 19.72 -3.53
CA SER A 182 47.11 18.40 -2.98
C SER A 182 46.59 18.52 -1.56
N LYS A 183 47.23 19.36 -0.74
CA LYS A 183 46.80 19.59 0.66
C LYS A 183 45.46 20.33 0.75
N ALA A 184 45.22 21.33 -0.12
CA ALA A 184 43.95 22.06 -0.15
C ALA A 184 42.77 21.14 -0.58
N TYR A 185 43.01 20.23 -1.52
CA TYR A 185 42.05 19.25 -1.96
C TYR A 185 41.73 18.23 -0.85
N ASP A 186 42.76 17.73 -0.15
CA ASP A 186 42.62 16.79 0.96
C ASP A 186 41.81 17.39 2.12
N PHE A 187 42.07 18.65 2.48
CA PHE A 187 41.29 19.38 3.49
C PHE A 187 39.83 19.64 3.04
N GLY A 188 39.58 19.91 1.76
CA GLY A 188 38.24 20.06 1.20
C GLY A 188 37.41 18.76 1.24
N VAL A 189 38.04 17.65 0.82
CA VAL A 189 37.41 16.32 0.87
C VAL A 189 37.14 15.89 2.31
N PHE A 190 38.10 16.15 3.23
CA PHE A 190 37.92 15.83 4.64
C PHE A 190 36.79 16.65 5.29
N GLY A 191 36.71 17.96 4.97
CA GLY A 191 35.62 18.83 5.44
C GLY A 191 34.24 18.38 4.94
N LEU A 192 34.16 17.96 3.70
CA LEU A 192 32.91 17.43 3.09
C LEU A 192 32.49 16.10 3.72
N ALA A 193 33.44 15.20 4.01
CA ALA A 193 33.17 13.95 4.69
C ALA A 193 32.66 14.16 6.13
N LEU A 194 33.26 15.10 6.88
CA LEU A 194 32.82 15.45 8.24
C LEU A 194 31.46 16.14 8.22
N GLY A 195 31.19 17.00 7.23
CA GLY A 195 29.90 17.68 7.07
C GLY A 195 28.76 16.69 6.80
N THR A 196 28.95 15.72 5.90
CA THR A 196 27.95 14.68 5.61
C THR A 196 27.72 13.76 6.81
N ALA A 197 28.77 13.39 7.54
CA ALA A 197 28.63 12.61 8.78
C ALA A 197 27.85 13.38 9.85
N GLY A 198 28.09 14.69 9.99
CA GLY A 198 27.35 15.56 10.90
C GLY A 198 25.85 15.64 10.59
N VAL A 199 25.49 15.78 9.32
CA VAL A 199 24.07 15.77 8.88
C VAL A 199 23.41 14.44 9.17
N ILE A 200 24.06 13.32 8.87
CA ILE A 200 23.52 11.99 9.16
C ILE A 200 23.30 11.80 10.67
N LEU A 201 24.26 12.21 11.51
CA LEU A 201 24.12 12.12 12.96
C LEU A 201 22.99 13.03 13.50
N ALA A 202 22.82 14.22 12.93
CA ALA A 202 21.73 15.12 13.30
C ALA A 202 20.35 14.52 12.98
N VAL A 203 20.20 13.91 11.80
CA VAL A 203 18.96 13.21 11.41
C VAL A 203 18.70 12.01 12.31
N VAL A 204 19.71 11.19 12.62
CA VAL A 204 19.59 10.05 13.54
C VAL A 204 19.22 10.53 14.95
N ALA A 205 19.80 11.63 15.42
CA ALA A 205 19.47 12.19 16.74
C ALA A 205 18.03 12.72 16.80
N MET A 206 17.51 13.34 15.73
CA MET A 206 16.11 13.76 15.63
C MET A 206 15.14 12.58 15.67
N VAL A 207 15.46 11.51 14.95
CA VAL A 207 14.61 10.29 14.90
C VAL A 207 14.61 9.55 16.24
N LYS A 208 15.75 9.51 16.97
CA LYS A 208 15.83 8.85 18.29
C LYS A 208 15.25 9.67 19.44
N ARG A 209 14.91 10.93 19.25
CA ARG A 209 14.37 11.80 20.30
C ARG A 209 12.84 11.79 20.40
N LYS A 210 12.16 10.93 19.62
CA LYS A 210 10.72 10.67 19.70
C LYS A 210 10.41 9.42 20.53
#